data_8aebf6d23d991b12427f6dc28eb5dc92
#
_entry.id   8aebf6d23d991b12427f6dc28eb5dc92
#
_cell.length_a   1.000
_cell.length_b   1.000
_cell.length_c   1.000
_cell.angle_alpha   90.00
_cell.angle_beta   90.00
_cell.angle_gamma   90.00
#
_symmetry.space_group_name_H-M   'P 1'
#
loop_
_entity.id
_entity.type
_entity.pdbx_description
1 polymer ?
#
loop_
_entity_poly.entity_id
_entity_poly.type
_entity_poly.pdbx_seq_one_letter_code
_entity_poly.pdbx_strand_id
1 'polypeptide(L)'
;MKITEVRLGLISVPLRVPFKTALRSVSSVEDVIVEIHTDTGAVGYGEAPPTGVITGDTTGAIIGAIRDHIAKTIVGRDVDEFEDLMIALNGCIQKNTSAKAAVDMALWDLYGQLYKIPVYKLMGGAKKSIVTDITISVNDPEEMVRDALNAIDRGYDCLKVKVG
;
A
#
# COMPACT_ATOMS: atom_id res chain seq x y z
N MET A 1 -3.11 -23.51 4.73
CA MET A 1 -3.74 -22.26 5.19
C MET A 1 -4.65 -21.77 4.08
N LYS A 2 -5.95 -22.04 4.21
CA LYS A 2 -6.92 -21.80 3.12
C LYS A 2 -7.59 -20.43 3.31
N ILE A 3 -7.66 -19.64 2.24
CA ILE A 3 -8.34 -18.35 2.22
C ILE A 3 -9.86 -18.57 2.32
N THR A 4 -10.50 -17.93 3.30
CA THR A 4 -11.93 -18.07 3.55
C THR A 4 -12.75 -16.84 3.15
N GLU A 5 -12.17 -15.65 3.28
CA GLU A 5 -12.87 -14.39 3.03
C GLU A 5 -11.90 -13.26 2.70
N VAL A 6 -12.34 -12.30 1.88
CA VAL A 6 -11.68 -11.01 1.66
C VAL A 6 -12.61 -9.91 2.15
N ARG A 7 -12.15 -9.12 3.11
CA ARG A 7 -12.86 -7.96 3.64
C ARG A 7 -12.20 -6.67 3.18
N LEU A 8 -13.02 -5.65 2.98
CA LEU A 8 -12.57 -4.31 2.58
C LEU A 8 -12.99 -3.30 3.62
N GLY A 9 -12.04 -2.44 4.00
CA GLY A 9 -12.26 -1.29 4.87
C GLY A 9 -11.84 0.00 4.17
N LEU A 10 -12.38 1.12 4.65
CA LEU A 10 -11.94 2.46 4.25
C LEU A 10 -11.40 3.18 5.48
N ILE A 11 -10.22 3.76 5.35
CA ILE A 11 -9.68 4.66 6.35
C ILE A 11 -9.53 6.06 5.76
N SER A 12 -9.72 7.07 6.61
CA SER A 12 -9.47 8.47 6.32
C SER A 12 -8.69 9.06 7.49
N VAL A 13 -7.46 9.50 7.24
CA VAL A 13 -6.57 10.02 8.28
C VAL A 13 -6.22 11.47 7.95
N PRO A 14 -6.59 12.44 8.82
CA PRO A 14 -6.24 13.83 8.58
C PRO A 14 -4.73 14.03 8.72
N LEU A 15 -4.16 14.79 7.80
CA LEU A 15 -2.76 15.21 7.85
C LEU A 15 -2.59 16.37 8.81
N ARG A 16 -1.49 16.39 9.57
CA ARG A 16 -1.13 17.53 10.45
C ARG A 16 -0.86 18.79 9.64
N VAL A 17 -0.28 18.64 8.47
CA VAL A 17 -0.01 19.71 7.50
C VAL A 17 -0.46 19.21 6.14
N PRO A 18 -1.18 20.00 5.34
CA PRO A 18 -1.57 19.60 3.99
C PRO A 18 -0.36 19.26 3.13
N PHE A 19 -0.42 18.16 2.42
CA PHE A 19 0.62 17.75 1.48
C PHE A 19 0.33 18.32 0.10
N LYS A 20 1.24 19.13 -0.41
CA LYS A 20 1.10 19.83 -1.70
C LYS A 20 2.09 19.31 -2.73
N THR A 21 1.61 19.16 -3.94
CA THR A 21 2.40 18.86 -5.14
C THR A 21 1.96 19.80 -6.26
N ALA A 22 2.67 19.83 -7.40
CA ALA A 22 2.26 20.59 -8.57
C ALA A 22 0.83 20.24 -9.06
N LEU A 23 0.35 19.01 -8.79
CA LEU A 23 -0.93 18.51 -9.30
C LEU A 23 -2.09 18.61 -8.31
N ARG A 24 -1.81 18.62 -6.99
CA ARG A 24 -2.86 18.59 -5.96
C ARG A 24 -2.39 19.02 -4.58
N SER A 25 -3.38 19.43 -3.76
CA SER A 25 -3.22 19.57 -2.31
C SER A 25 -4.12 18.55 -1.61
N VAL A 26 -3.59 17.86 -0.61
CA VAL A 26 -4.27 16.81 0.14
C VAL A 26 -4.24 17.14 1.61
N SER A 27 -5.40 17.13 2.28
CA SER A 27 -5.54 17.37 3.72
C SER A 27 -5.83 16.11 4.54
N SER A 28 -6.23 15.02 3.88
CA SER A 28 -6.40 13.70 4.48
C SER A 28 -5.86 12.61 3.56
N VAL A 29 -5.41 11.51 4.13
CA VAL A 29 -5.09 10.28 3.40
C VAL A 29 -6.32 9.39 3.41
N GLU A 30 -6.80 9.06 2.22
CA GLU A 30 -7.85 8.05 2.02
C GLU A 30 -7.20 6.76 1.55
N ASP A 31 -7.60 5.63 2.14
CA ASP A 31 -7.05 4.34 1.75
C ASP A 31 -8.07 3.21 1.80
N VAL A 32 -7.93 2.26 0.88
CA VAL A 32 -8.70 1.02 0.86
C VAL A 32 -7.87 -0.06 1.53
N ILE A 33 -8.31 -0.55 2.67
CA ILE A 33 -7.66 -1.64 3.39
C ILE A 33 -8.24 -2.96 2.94
N VAL A 34 -7.36 -3.93 2.72
CA VAL A 34 -7.70 -5.31 2.39
C VAL A 34 -7.31 -6.21 3.56
N GLU A 35 -8.25 -7.01 4.03
CA GLU A 35 -8.02 -8.12 4.95
C GLU A 35 -8.32 -9.43 4.24
N ILE A 36 -7.38 -10.36 4.23
CA ILE A 36 -7.57 -11.73 3.76
C ILE A 36 -7.60 -12.65 4.98
N HIS A 37 -8.76 -13.22 5.24
CA HIS A 37 -9.00 -14.15 6.34
C HIS A 37 -8.76 -15.59 5.92
N THR A 38 -8.31 -16.43 6.85
CA THR A 38 -8.00 -17.84 6.60
C THR A 38 -8.69 -18.77 7.58
N ASP A 39 -8.76 -20.06 7.24
CA ASP A 39 -9.30 -21.14 8.06
C ASP A 39 -8.51 -21.39 9.36
N THR A 40 -7.29 -20.87 9.45
CA THR A 40 -6.45 -20.96 10.65
C THR A 40 -6.63 -19.79 11.61
N GLY A 41 -7.44 -18.78 11.22
CA GLY A 41 -7.61 -17.54 11.96
C GLY A 41 -6.54 -16.49 11.69
N ALA A 42 -5.55 -16.80 10.85
CA ALA A 42 -4.58 -15.80 10.38
C ALA A 42 -5.26 -14.78 9.45
N VAL A 43 -4.83 -13.53 9.53
CA VAL A 43 -5.31 -12.42 8.68
C VAL A 43 -4.11 -11.74 8.05
N GLY A 44 -4.14 -11.58 6.74
CA GLY A 44 -3.16 -10.79 5.99
C GLY A 44 -3.71 -9.44 5.63
N TYR A 45 -2.85 -8.41 5.66
CA TYR A 45 -3.21 -7.01 5.44
C TYR A 45 -2.53 -6.44 4.20
N GLY A 46 -3.30 -5.63 3.46
CA GLY A 46 -2.77 -4.83 2.36
C GLY A 46 -3.57 -3.54 2.21
N GLU A 47 -3.04 -2.61 1.42
CA GLU A 47 -3.65 -1.29 1.22
C GLU A 47 -3.57 -0.82 -0.24
N ALA A 48 -4.52 0.01 -0.66
CA ALA A 48 -4.54 0.64 -1.96
C ALA A 48 -5.02 2.09 -1.86
N PRO A 49 -4.11 3.08 -1.88
CA PRO A 49 -4.48 4.49 -1.89
C PRO A 49 -5.09 4.90 -3.24
N PRO A 50 -6.32 5.42 -3.27
CA PRO A 50 -6.93 5.92 -4.49
C PRO A 50 -6.27 7.25 -4.90
N THR A 51 -5.59 7.25 -6.05
CA THR A 51 -4.88 8.43 -6.56
C THR A 51 -5.30 8.77 -7.99
N GLY A 52 -6.59 9.11 -8.15
CA GLY A 52 -7.22 9.31 -9.46
C GLY A 52 -6.48 10.26 -10.42
N VAL A 53 -5.83 11.32 -9.90
CA VAL A 53 -5.05 12.27 -10.71
C VAL A 53 -3.65 11.80 -11.09
N ILE A 54 -3.19 10.66 -10.54
CA ILE A 54 -1.84 10.11 -10.81
C ILE A 54 -1.94 8.77 -11.50
N THR A 55 -2.63 7.80 -10.89
CA THR A 55 -2.77 6.43 -11.41
C THR A 55 -4.09 6.20 -12.15
N GLY A 56 -5.07 7.08 -11.98
CA GLY A 56 -6.43 6.90 -12.49
C GLY A 56 -7.32 6.02 -11.60
N ASP A 57 -6.76 5.42 -10.54
CA ASP A 57 -7.52 4.56 -9.64
C ASP A 57 -8.38 5.37 -8.67
N THR A 58 -9.65 5.04 -8.62
CA THR A 58 -10.62 5.60 -7.66
C THR A 58 -10.98 4.56 -6.59
N THR A 59 -11.48 5.00 -5.45
CA THR A 59 -11.96 4.12 -4.38
C THR A 59 -12.95 3.08 -4.90
N GLY A 60 -13.93 3.50 -5.71
CA GLY A 60 -14.93 2.60 -6.29
C GLY A 60 -14.33 1.58 -7.27
N ALA A 61 -13.36 1.99 -8.08
CA ALA A 61 -12.66 1.09 -9.02
C ALA A 61 -11.86 0.02 -8.25
N ILE A 62 -11.10 0.41 -7.22
CA ILE A 62 -10.34 -0.51 -6.37
C ILE A 62 -11.27 -1.52 -5.70
N ILE A 63 -12.32 -1.04 -5.01
CA ILE A 63 -13.29 -1.90 -4.33
C ILE A 63 -13.97 -2.87 -5.32
N GLY A 64 -14.44 -2.36 -6.47
CA GLY A 64 -15.07 -3.18 -7.50
C GLY A 64 -14.15 -4.26 -8.06
N ALA A 65 -12.91 -3.91 -8.37
CA ALA A 65 -11.92 -4.86 -8.87
C ALA A 65 -11.65 -5.98 -7.85
N ILE A 66 -11.49 -5.64 -6.57
CA ILE A 66 -11.24 -6.64 -5.52
C ILE A 66 -12.48 -7.50 -5.30
N ARG A 67 -13.64 -6.90 -5.04
CA ARG A 67 -14.87 -7.62 -4.67
C ARG A 67 -15.38 -8.52 -5.79
N ASP A 68 -15.43 -8.00 -7.01
CA ASP A 68 -16.16 -8.65 -8.11
C ASP A 68 -15.29 -9.60 -8.94
N HIS A 69 -13.95 -9.45 -8.88
CA HIS A 69 -13.00 -10.23 -9.64
C HIS A 69 -11.96 -10.94 -8.76
N ILE A 70 -11.15 -10.21 -8.00
CA ILE A 70 -10.01 -10.78 -7.30
C ILE A 70 -10.45 -11.73 -6.18
N ALA A 71 -11.37 -11.31 -5.30
CA ALA A 71 -11.84 -12.13 -4.19
C ALA A 71 -12.44 -13.45 -4.68
N LYS A 72 -13.22 -13.43 -5.77
CA LYS A 72 -13.80 -14.64 -6.36
C LYS A 72 -12.75 -15.60 -6.90
N THR A 73 -11.58 -15.10 -7.26
CA THR A 73 -10.49 -15.88 -7.81
C THR A 73 -9.64 -16.55 -6.72
N ILE A 74 -9.44 -15.88 -5.57
CA ILE A 74 -8.51 -16.35 -4.54
C ILE A 74 -9.18 -17.07 -3.37
N VAL A 75 -10.44 -16.76 -3.06
CA VAL A 75 -11.16 -17.44 -1.97
C VAL A 75 -11.28 -18.94 -2.26
N GLY A 76 -10.99 -19.77 -1.24
CA GLY A 76 -10.94 -21.21 -1.33
C GLY A 76 -9.58 -21.79 -1.73
N ARG A 77 -8.62 -20.97 -2.16
CA ARG A 77 -7.24 -21.41 -2.48
C ARG A 77 -6.38 -21.51 -1.23
N ASP A 78 -5.30 -22.27 -1.35
CA ASP A 78 -4.31 -22.41 -0.29
C ASP A 78 -3.19 -21.38 -0.44
N VAL A 79 -2.81 -20.72 0.65
CA VAL A 79 -1.71 -19.74 0.68
C VAL A 79 -0.36 -20.42 0.39
N ASP A 80 -0.23 -21.71 0.65
CA ASP A 80 0.98 -22.48 0.36
C ASP A 80 1.25 -22.63 -1.15
N GLU A 81 0.18 -22.62 -1.96
CA GLU A 81 0.25 -22.59 -3.43
C GLU A 81 0.50 -21.17 -3.95
N PHE A 82 1.53 -20.50 -3.39
CA PHE A 82 1.72 -19.06 -3.53
C PHE A 82 1.93 -18.60 -4.97
N GLU A 83 2.73 -19.33 -5.76
CA GLU A 83 2.98 -18.99 -7.16
C GLU A 83 1.68 -19.05 -7.99
N ASP A 84 0.89 -20.09 -7.81
CA ASP A 84 -0.40 -20.26 -8.50
C ASP A 84 -1.42 -19.18 -8.08
N LEU A 85 -1.39 -18.75 -6.79
CA LEU A 85 -2.18 -17.62 -6.31
C LEU A 85 -1.77 -16.32 -7.01
N MET A 86 -0.48 -16.06 -7.15
CA MET A 86 0.04 -14.86 -7.79
C MET A 86 -0.26 -14.84 -9.30
N ILE A 87 -0.18 -15.98 -9.97
CA ILE A 87 -0.59 -16.12 -11.38
C ILE A 87 -2.09 -15.83 -11.53
N ALA A 88 -2.90 -16.40 -10.66
CA ALA A 88 -4.35 -16.20 -10.69
C ALA A 88 -4.74 -14.74 -10.38
N LEU A 89 -4.13 -14.11 -9.38
CA LEU A 89 -4.32 -12.69 -9.04
C LEU A 89 -3.97 -11.80 -10.24
N ASN A 90 -2.85 -12.04 -10.89
CA ASN A 90 -2.42 -11.21 -12.01
C ASN A 90 -3.28 -11.43 -13.27
N GLY A 91 -3.80 -12.63 -13.48
CA GLY A 91 -4.61 -12.99 -14.64
C GLY A 91 -6.10 -12.66 -14.55
N CYS A 92 -6.66 -12.47 -13.35
CA CYS A 92 -8.11 -12.39 -13.16
C CYS A 92 -8.78 -11.13 -13.75
N ILE A 93 -8.04 -10.04 -13.89
CA ILE A 93 -8.51 -8.77 -14.46
C ILE A 93 -7.33 -8.02 -15.10
N GLN A 94 -7.57 -7.29 -16.20
CA GLN A 94 -6.54 -6.48 -16.82
C GLN A 94 -6.32 -5.16 -16.04
N LYS A 95 -5.07 -4.66 -16.00
CA LYS A 95 -4.70 -3.44 -15.28
C LYS A 95 -5.09 -3.52 -13.79
N ASN A 96 -5.78 -2.52 -13.24
CA ASN A 96 -6.22 -2.44 -11.83
C ASN A 96 -5.07 -2.70 -10.83
N THR A 97 -3.93 -2.07 -11.08
CA THR A 97 -2.67 -2.36 -10.39
C THR A 97 -2.71 -2.06 -8.91
N SER A 98 -3.40 -0.98 -8.49
CA SER A 98 -3.55 -0.65 -7.07
C SER A 98 -4.34 -1.74 -6.32
N ALA A 99 -5.45 -2.23 -6.91
CA ALA A 99 -6.24 -3.31 -6.33
C ALA A 99 -5.45 -4.62 -6.21
N LYS A 100 -4.68 -4.96 -7.26
CA LYS A 100 -3.81 -6.15 -7.26
C LYS A 100 -2.69 -6.02 -6.23
N ALA A 101 -2.04 -4.86 -6.14
CA ALA A 101 -0.97 -4.62 -5.17
C ALA A 101 -1.45 -4.77 -3.72
N ALA A 102 -2.66 -4.28 -3.39
CA ALA A 102 -3.23 -4.45 -2.06
C ALA A 102 -3.42 -5.93 -1.70
N VAL A 103 -3.95 -6.71 -2.63
CA VAL A 103 -4.15 -8.16 -2.40
C VAL A 103 -2.82 -8.91 -2.39
N ASP A 104 -1.87 -8.54 -3.24
CA ASP A 104 -0.49 -9.05 -3.25
C ASP A 104 0.20 -8.86 -1.90
N MET A 105 0.16 -7.64 -1.34
CA MET A 105 0.71 -7.36 -0.01
C MET A 105 0.07 -8.24 1.07
N ALA A 106 -1.25 -8.39 1.06
CA ALA A 106 -1.95 -9.23 2.02
C ALA A 106 -1.61 -10.73 1.88
N LEU A 107 -1.39 -11.21 0.66
CA LEU A 107 -0.94 -12.59 0.40
C LEU A 107 0.51 -12.81 0.88
N TRP A 108 1.42 -11.86 0.63
CA TRP A 108 2.78 -11.92 1.17
C TRP A 108 2.83 -11.91 2.68
N ASP A 109 1.95 -11.11 3.33
CA ASP A 109 1.82 -11.10 4.79
C ASP A 109 1.40 -12.47 5.31
N LEU A 110 0.36 -13.10 4.72
CA LEU A 110 -0.06 -14.46 5.06
C LEU A 110 1.04 -15.50 4.82
N TYR A 111 1.75 -15.39 3.71
CA TYR A 111 2.84 -16.31 3.38
C TYR A 111 3.99 -16.20 4.40
N GLY A 112 4.31 -14.98 4.82
CA GLY A 112 5.26 -14.74 5.91
C GLY A 112 4.79 -15.33 7.26
N GLN A 113 3.50 -15.21 7.57
CA GLN A 113 2.89 -15.80 8.78
C GLN A 113 2.91 -17.33 8.72
N LEU A 114 2.56 -17.92 7.57
CA LEU A 114 2.55 -19.38 7.35
C LEU A 114 3.91 -20.00 7.68
N TYR A 115 4.99 -19.40 7.19
CA TYR A 115 6.36 -19.90 7.40
C TYR A 115 7.07 -19.28 8.60
N LYS A 116 6.44 -18.35 9.31
CA LYS A 116 7.02 -17.60 10.45
C LYS A 116 8.33 -16.88 10.08
N ILE A 117 8.36 -16.33 8.89
CA ILE A 117 9.50 -15.60 8.33
C ILE A 117 9.03 -14.19 7.94
N PRO A 118 9.71 -13.11 8.37
CA PRO A 118 9.41 -11.76 7.91
C PRO A 118 9.52 -11.64 6.39
N VAL A 119 8.57 -10.98 5.76
CA VAL A 119 8.48 -10.86 4.29
C VAL A 119 9.77 -10.33 3.67
N TYR A 120 10.42 -9.33 4.30
CA TYR A 120 11.69 -8.81 3.77
C TYR A 120 12.80 -9.87 3.65
N LYS A 121 12.80 -10.89 4.50
CA LYS A 121 13.74 -12.02 4.42
C LYS A 121 13.37 -12.98 3.30
N LEU A 122 12.07 -13.22 3.08
CA LEU A 122 11.58 -14.01 1.94
C LEU A 122 11.99 -13.38 0.61
N MET A 123 12.02 -12.05 0.55
CA MET A 123 12.48 -11.28 -0.61
C MET A 123 14.02 -11.11 -0.68
N GLY A 124 14.77 -11.83 0.14
CA GLY A 124 16.24 -11.79 0.13
C GLY A 124 16.87 -10.59 0.84
N GLY A 125 16.11 -9.86 1.64
CA GLY A 125 16.60 -8.71 2.40
C GLY A 125 17.59 -9.09 3.50
N ALA A 126 18.72 -8.38 3.56
CA ALA A 126 19.77 -8.58 4.56
C ALA A 126 20.06 -7.32 5.40
N LYS A 127 19.66 -6.14 4.96
CA LYS A 127 19.93 -4.87 5.64
C LYS A 127 19.10 -4.74 6.92
N LYS A 128 19.75 -4.35 8.02
CA LYS A 128 19.10 -4.12 9.31
C LYS A 128 18.52 -2.70 9.45
N SER A 129 18.94 -1.77 8.62
CA SER A 129 18.50 -0.36 8.63
C SER A 129 18.45 0.19 7.22
N ILE A 130 17.54 1.14 7.02
CA ILE A 130 17.36 1.89 5.78
C ILE A 130 17.37 3.37 6.16
N VAL A 131 18.14 4.17 5.41
CA VAL A 131 18.08 5.64 5.50
C VAL A 131 16.89 6.11 4.66
N THR A 132 16.08 6.99 5.21
CA THR A 132 14.93 7.60 4.53
C THR A 132 15.12 9.10 4.36
N ASP A 133 14.47 9.65 3.36
CA ASP A 133 14.31 11.10 3.20
C ASP A 133 13.03 11.61 3.87
N ILE A 134 12.86 12.94 3.89
CA ILE A 134 11.57 13.60 4.12
C ILE A 134 11.23 14.49 2.92
N THR A 135 9.97 14.49 2.52
CA THR A 135 9.52 15.31 1.41
C THR A 135 9.17 16.73 1.88
N ILE A 136 9.78 17.73 1.25
CA ILE A 136 9.38 19.13 1.36
C ILE A 136 8.34 19.41 0.28
N SER A 137 7.13 19.81 0.70
CA SER A 137 6.01 20.12 -0.20
C SER A 137 6.27 21.37 -1.04
N VAL A 138 5.58 21.49 -2.18
CA VAL A 138 5.58 22.72 -2.97
C VAL A 138 4.84 23.81 -2.21
N ASN A 139 5.54 24.90 -1.92
CA ASN A 139 5.02 26.11 -1.27
C ASN A 139 5.85 27.32 -1.73
N ASP A 140 5.60 28.49 -1.15
CA ASP A 140 6.45 29.64 -1.33
C ASP A 140 7.89 29.34 -0.84
N PRO A 141 8.93 29.86 -1.51
CA PRO A 141 10.32 29.52 -1.20
C PRO A 141 10.70 29.68 0.28
N GLU A 142 10.21 30.73 0.92
CA GLU A 142 10.46 30.99 2.35
C GLU A 142 9.85 29.91 3.27
N GLU A 143 8.67 29.41 2.93
CA GLU A 143 8.04 28.31 3.67
C GLU A 143 8.80 27.00 3.45
N MET A 144 9.21 26.73 2.21
CA MET A 144 10.03 25.55 1.89
C MET A 144 11.37 25.55 2.62
N VAL A 145 12.02 26.71 2.75
CA VAL A 145 13.26 26.86 3.52
C VAL A 145 13.01 26.56 5.01
N ARG A 146 11.91 27.10 5.61
CA ARG A 146 11.55 26.80 7.00
C ARG A 146 11.31 25.30 7.21
N ASP A 147 10.57 24.66 6.31
CA ASP A 147 10.29 23.23 6.39
C ASP A 147 11.57 22.39 6.26
N ALA A 148 12.47 22.77 5.38
CA ALA A 148 13.76 22.11 5.21
C ALA A 148 14.63 22.25 6.48
N LEU A 149 14.73 23.43 7.07
CA LEU A 149 15.45 23.66 8.33
C LEU A 149 14.86 22.86 9.48
N ASN A 150 13.52 22.84 9.61
CA ASN A 150 12.84 22.03 10.61
C ASN A 150 13.10 20.52 10.42
N ALA A 151 13.22 20.07 9.18
CA ALA A 151 13.56 18.68 8.90
C ALA A 151 15.00 18.35 9.33
N ILE A 152 15.96 19.24 9.05
CA ILE A 152 17.35 19.10 9.48
C ILE A 152 17.45 19.08 11.01
N ASP A 153 16.74 19.98 11.71
CA ASP A 153 16.71 20.02 13.17
C ASP A 153 16.15 18.74 13.79
N ARG A 154 15.28 18.03 13.06
CA ARG A 154 14.73 16.71 13.44
C ARG A 154 15.66 15.55 13.12
N GLY A 155 16.83 15.82 12.54
CA GLY A 155 17.86 14.81 12.24
C GLY A 155 17.77 14.17 10.85
N TYR A 156 16.98 14.73 9.91
CA TYR A 156 17.00 14.29 8.52
C TYR A 156 18.20 14.87 7.80
N ASP A 157 19.01 14.02 7.21
CA ASP A 157 20.19 14.37 6.39
C ASP A 157 19.93 14.26 4.88
N CYS A 158 18.73 13.80 4.50
CA CYS A 158 18.29 13.68 3.12
C CYS A 158 16.90 14.31 2.95
N LEU A 159 16.78 15.25 2.01
CA LEU A 159 15.52 15.95 1.73
C LEU A 159 15.11 15.71 0.28
N LYS A 160 13.83 15.34 0.08
CA LYS A 160 13.20 15.27 -1.24
C LYS A 160 12.38 16.52 -1.49
N VAL A 161 12.93 17.45 -2.28
CA VAL A 161 12.26 18.73 -2.55
C VAL A 161 11.31 18.59 -3.75
N LYS A 162 10.04 18.96 -3.56
CA LYS A 162 9.07 19.06 -4.66
C LYS A 162 9.22 20.41 -5.35
N VAL A 163 9.25 20.38 -6.68
CA VAL A 163 9.25 21.56 -7.56
C VAL A 163 8.05 21.46 -8.51
N GLY A 164 7.54 22.60 -8.95
CA GLY A 164 6.37 22.68 -9.84
C GLY A 164 6.32 23.97 -10.60
#